data_a60169fdcc6d44311e44533cde39e0a4
#
_entry.id   a60169fdcc6d44311e44533cde39e0a4
#
_cell.length_a   1.000
_cell.length_b   1.000
_cell.length_c   1.000
_cell.angle_alpha   90.00
_cell.angle_beta   90.00
_cell.angle_gamma   90.00
#
_symmetry.space_group_name_H-M   'P 1'
#
loop_
_entity.id
_entity.type
_entity.pdbx_description
1 polymer ?
#
loop_
_entity_poly.entity_id
_entity_poly.type
_entity_poly.pdbx_seq_one_letter_code
_entity_poly.pdbx_strand_id
1 'polypeptide(L)'
;MIQQSLFGTVIEATDTLDGAQTEMDFQEVSLSEAVFTVIDLETTGLSAKKNAITEVTAIQFRQGEEVGKLSTLVQPTEPIPPEVETLTGISNDMVRQAPALVMALSDLCRFTGSTPLIVGHNVAFDIGFLREKLTSVGLSQFLSRFDHAQAFCTRALALKAFPGLRSYEGVVVATHCGVYNPNPHRAESDVRMSAGILFKTIEALQAREPGLRTVGDLLTYQGMLEPRA
;
A
#
# COMPACT_ATOMS: atom_id res chain seq x y z
N MET A 1 -5.28 10.88 19.84
CA MET A 1 -4.30 11.97 20.04
C MET A 1 -3.61 12.22 18.72
N ILE A 2 -3.68 13.42 18.16
CA ILE A 2 -2.99 13.80 16.92
C ILE A 2 -1.54 14.09 17.31
N GLN A 3 -0.61 13.25 16.90
CA GLN A 3 0.81 13.52 17.05
C GLN A 3 1.31 14.16 15.76
N GLN A 4 1.42 15.50 15.75
CA GLN A 4 2.07 16.21 14.65
C GLN A 4 3.56 15.91 14.69
N SER A 5 4.09 15.32 13.61
CA SER A 5 5.52 15.32 13.37
C SER A 5 5.98 16.74 13.05
N LEU A 6 7.18 17.11 13.47
CA LEU A 6 7.80 18.43 13.25
C LEU A 6 7.99 18.79 11.75
N PHE A 7 7.62 17.92 10.82
CA PHE A 7 7.86 18.04 9.38
C PHE A 7 6.62 17.86 8.50
N GLY A 8 5.43 18.10 9.03
CA GLY A 8 4.21 18.10 8.20
C GLY A 8 3.66 16.72 7.83
N THR A 9 4.21 15.62 8.39
CA THR A 9 3.63 14.28 8.24
C THR A 9 2.40 14.18 9.12
N VAL A 10 1.23 13.93 8.53
CA VAL A 10 -0.01 13.71 9.30
C VAL A 10 -0.07 12.24 9.66
N ILE A 11 0.08 11.93 10.96
CA ILE A 11 -0.16 10.60 11.52
C ILE A 11 -1.44 10.71 12.35
N GLU A 12 -2.54 10.24 11.79
CA GLU A 12 -3.79 10.10 12.53
C GLU A 12 -3.87 8.65 13.02
N ALA A 13 -3.57 8.44 14.30
CA ALA A 13 -3.73 7.14 14.96
C ALA A 13 -4.91 7.20 15.94
N THR A 14 -5.85 6.32 15.73
CA THR A 14 -6.84 6.00 16.77
C THR A 14 -6.31 4.81 17.56
N ASP A 15 -5.85 5.07 18.78
CA ASP A 15 -5.32 4.14 19.79
C ASP A 15 -4.09 3.29 19.40
N THR A 16 -2.99 3.57 20.09
CA THR A 16 -1.82 2.70 20.18
C THR A 16 -2.20 1.42 20.91
N LEU A 17 -2.33 0.32 20.17
CA LEU A 17 -2.36 -1.01 20.73
C LEU A 17 -0.93 -1.40 21.15
N ASP A 18 -0.46 -0.83 22.26
CA ASP A 18 0.76 -1.25 22.94
C ASP A 18 0.35 -2.34 23.95
N GLY A 19 0.34 -3.55 23.49
CA GLY A 19 0.10 -4.74 24.33
C GLY A 19 0.86 -5.91 23.74
N ALA A 20 1.66 -6.58 24.57
CA ALA A 20 2.47 -7.75 24.24
C ALA A 20 1.72 -8.71 23.30
N GLN A 21 1.98 -8.58 21.98
CA GLN A 21 1.53 -9.57 21.01
C GLN A 21 2.45 -10.79 21.16
N THR A 22 1.94 -11.85 21.80
CA THR A 22 2.29 -13.21 21.37
C THR A 22 2.28 -13.19 19.84
N GLU A 23 3.32 -13.75 19.19
CA GLU A 23 3.35 -13.93 17.73
C GLU A 23 2.11 -14.73 17.33
N MET A 24 1.00 -14.03 17.15
CA MET A 24 -0.20 -14.61 16.58
C MET A 24 0.13 -14.83 15.12
N ASP A 25 0.07 -16.10 14.68
CA ASP A 25 0.25 -16.40 13.27
C ASP A 25 -0.79 -15.60 12.50
N PHE A 26 -0.34 -14.54 11.79
CA PHE A 26 -1.24 -13.62 11.08
C PHE A 26 -2.15 -14.37 10.09
N GLN A 27 -1.76 -15.61 9.70
CA GLN A 27 -2.55 -16.45 8.80
C GLN A 27 -3.89 -16.88 9.43
N GLU A 28 -3.93 -17.02 10.76
CA GLU A 28 -5.15 -17.38 11.50
C GLU A 28 -6.06 -16.17 11.79
N VAL A 29 -5.61 -14.95 11.48
CA VAL A 29 -6.41 -13.74 11.70
C VAL A 29 -7.63 -13.75 10.78
N SER A 30 -8.83 -13.58 11.37
CA SER A 30 -10.06 -13.43 10.58
C SER A 30 -10.00 -12.22 9.68
N LEU A 31 -10.49 -12.33 8.43
CA LEU A 31 -10.60 -11.20 7.51
C LEU A 31 -11.43 -10.04 8.06
N SER A 32 -12.38 -10.33 8.99
CA SER A 32 -13.18 -9.31 9.67
C SER A 32 -12.40 -8.56 10.76
N GLU A 33 -11.32 -9.12 11.28
CA GLU A 33 -10.49 -8.50 12.33
C GLU A 33 -9.18 -7.93 11.76
N ALA A 34 -8.82 -8.37 10.55
CA ALA A 34 -7.59 -7.99 9.89
C ALA A 34 -7.50 -6.48 9.67
N VAL A 35 -6.34 -5.91 9.99
CA VAL A 35 -6.00 -4.54 9.63
C VAL A 35 -5.08 -4.58 8.41
N PHE A 36 -5.60 -4.22 7.26
CA PHE A 36 -4.84 -4.13 6.03
C PHE A 36 -4.16 -2.77 5.90
N THR A 37 -2.85 -2.76 5.67
CA THR A 37 -2.09 -1.55 5.38
C THR A 37 -1.96 -1.40 3.87
N VAL A 38 -2.81 -0.57 3.29
CA VAL A 38 -2.78 -0.30 1.84
C VAL A 38 -1.77 0.79 1.56
N ILE A 39 -0.84 0.53 0.65
CA ILE A 39 0.25 1.44 0.29
C ILE A 39 0.19 1.82 -1.18
N ASP A 40 0.70 3.00 -1.48
CA ASP A 40 0.98 3.48 -2.83
C ASP A 40 2.12 4.50 -2.79
N LEU A 41 2.94 4.54 -3.84
CA LEU A 41 4.10 5.41 -3.98
C LEU A 41 4.02 6.18 -5.29
N GLU A 42 4.29 7.50 -5.23
CA GLU A 42 4.65 8.25 -6.43
C GLU A 42 6.17 8.33 -6.56
N THR A 43 6.67 8.25 -7.78
CA THR A 43 8.10 8.15 -8.05
C THR A 43 8.51 9.00 -9.25
N THR A 44 9.79 9.35 -9.37
CA THR A 44 10.32 10.08 -10.54
C THR A 44 10.44 9.22 -11.81
N GLY A 45 10.07 7.93 -11.73
CA GLY A 45 10.10 6.99 -12.85
C GLY A 45 10.00 5.54 -12.39
N LEU A 46 10.17 4.58 -13.29
CA LEU A 46 9.79 3.17 -13.06
C LEU A 46 10.89 2.28 -12.44
N SER A 47 12.11 2.78 -12.31
CA SER A 47 13.24 1.97 -11.84
C SER A 47 13.58 2.27 -10.39
N ALA A 48 13.34 1.34 -9.47
CA ALA A 48 13.67 1.50 -8.05
C ALA A 48 15.15 1.87 -7.78
N LYS A 49 16.07 1.41 -8.63
CA LYS A 49 17.50 1.71 -8.52
C LYS A 49 17.86 3.11 -9.01
N LYS A 50 17.16 3.62 -10.03
CA LYS A 50 17.52 4.86 -10.74
C LYS A 50 16.67 6.05 -10.33
N ASN A 51 15.44 5.80 -9.90
CA ASN A 51 14.46 6.84 -9.64
C ASN A 51 14.19 7.01 -8.14
N ALA A 52 13.73 8.20 -7.77
CA ALA A 52 13.42 8.58 -6.40
C ALA A 52 11.91 8.39 -6.10
N ILE A 53 11.57 8.31 -4.81
CA ILE A 53 10.20 8.41 -4.32
C ILE A 53 9.88 9.89 -4.12
N THR A 54 8.68 10.33 -4.50
CA THR A 54 8.17 11.71 -4.36
C THR A 54 6.97 11.82 -3.43
N GLU A 55 6.19 10.75 -3.25
CA GLU A 55 5.10 10.67 -2.27
C GLU A 55 5.03 9.25 -1.70
N VAL A 56 4.74 9.13 -0.40
CA VAL A 56 4.47 7.88 0.29
C VAL A 56 3.13 8.00 0.97
N THR A 57 2.22 7.08 0.67
CA THR A 57 0.97 6.96 1.42
C THR A 57 0.76 5.53 1.89
N ALA A 58 0.37 5.40 3.15
CA ALA A 58 -0.07 4.16 3.76
C ALA A 58 -1.34 4.45 4.58
N ILE A 59 -2.41 3.72 4.32
CA ILE A 59 -3.64 3.84 5.11
C ILE A 59 -4.01 2.45 5.63
N GLN A 60 -4.34 2.39 6.91
CA GLN A 60 -4.81 1.17 7.56
C GLN A 60 -6.32 1.10 7.51
N PHE A 61 -6.83 -0.05 7.10
CA PHE A 61 -8.27 -0.31 7.00
C PHE A 61 -8.64 -1.57 7.77
N ARG A 62 -9.75 -1.50 8.51
CA ARG A 62 -10.43 -2.65 9.11
C ARG A 62 -11.89 -2.65 8.64
N GLN A 63 -12.35 -3.76 8.04
CA GLN A 63 -13.71 -3.88 7.51
C GLN A 63 -14.12 -2.74 6.55
N GLY A 64 -13.17 -2.18 5.81
CA GLY A 64 -13.41 -1.06 4.89
C GLY A 64 -13.34 0.33 5.53
N GLU A 65 -13.28 0.42 6.86
CA GLU A 65 -13.15 1.68 7.59
C GLU A 65 -11.69 2.04 7.81
N GLU A 66 -11.34 3.31 7.64
CA GLU A 66 -10.01 3.85 7.88
C GLU A 66 -9.74 3.94 9.38
N VAL A 67 -8.66 3.29 9.85
CA VAL A 67 -8.26 3.27 11.26
C VAL A 67 -6.91 3.95 11.51
N GLY A 68 -6.18 4.32 10.47
CA GLY A 68 -4.94 5.08 10.57
C GLY A 68 -4.45 5.53 9.21
N LYS A 69 -3.72 6.66 9.17
CA LYS A 69 -3.17 7.20 7.94
C LYS A 69 -1.79 7.81 8.13
N LEU A 70 -0.90 7.51 7.19
CA LEU A 70 0.36 8.20 6.93
C LEU A 70 0.33 8.66 5.47
N SER A 71 0.54 9.93 5.22
CA SER A 71 0.72 10.47 3.87
C SER A 71 1.73 11.60 3.91
N THR A 72 2.75 11.56 3.07
CA THR A 72 3.79 12.57 3.02
C THR A 72 4.43 12.67 1.65
N LEU A 73 4.69 13.88 1.20
CA LEU A 73 5.63 14.11 0.11
C LEU A 73 7.04 13.76 0.59
N VAL A 74 7.92 13.45 -0.35
CA VAL A 74 9.33 13.14 -0.10
C VAL A 74 10.19 14.02 -1.00
N GLN A 75 11.23 14.62 -0.44
CA GLN A 75 12.19 15.36 -1.22
C GLN A 75 13.06 14.38 -2.04
N PRO A 76 12.94 14.36 -3.38
CA PRO A 76 13.75 13.48 -4.21
C PRO A 76 15.19 14.00 -4.32
N THR A 77 16.13 13.12 -4.63
CA THR A 77 17.54 13.46 -4.85
C THR A 77 17.81 13.97 -6.26
N GLU A 78 16.81 13.90 -7.12
CA GLU A 78 16.87 14.32 -8.53
C GLU A 78 15.60 15.12 -8.87
N PRO A 79 15.62 16.01 -9.88
CA PRO A 79 14.42 16.71 -10.31
C PRO A 79 13.34 15.74 -10.80
N ILE A 80 12.08 16.06 -10.51
CA ILE A 80 10.92 15.34 -11.07
C ILE A 80 10.84 15.68 -12.56
N PRO A 81 10.80 14.69 -13.47
CA PRO A 81 10.65 14.93 -14.90
C PRO A 81 9.31 15.61 -15.23
N PRO A 82 9.24 16.49 -16.24
CA PRO A 82 8.01 17.22 -16.58
C PRO A 82 6.81 16.31 -16.88
N GLU A 83 7.04 15.16 -17.50
CA GLU A 83 6.01 14.17 -17.78
C GLU A 83 5.45 13.53 -16.51
N VAL A 84 6.29 13.34 -15.47
CA VAL A 84 5.87 12.83 -14.16
C VAL A 84 5.13 13.92 -13.36
N GLU A 85 5.60 15.18 -13.41
CA GLU A 85 4.86 16.30 -12.81
C GLU A 85 3.45 16.42 -13.41
N THR A 86 3.35 16.25 -14.74
CA THR A 86 2.05 16.30 -15.43
C THR A 86 1.15 15.13 -15.01
N LEU A 87 1.72 13.93 -14.82
CA LEU A 87 0.98 12.72 -14.48
C LEU A 87 0.48 12.76 -13.05
N THR A 88 1.37 13.09 -12.08
CA THR A 88 1.10 13.00 -10.64
C THR A 88 0.57 14.31 -10.05
N GLY A 89 0.77 15.42 -10.72
CA GLY A 89 0.53 16.76 -10.19
C GLY A 89 1.51 17.18 -9.09
N ILE A 90 2.58 16.41 -8.86
CA ILE A 90 3.61 16.72 -7.85
C ILE A 90 4.73 17.49 -8.53
N SER A 91 4.86 18.79 -8.22
CA SER A 91 5.89 19.63 -8.78
C SER A 91 7.19 19.62 -7.97
N ASN A 92 8.31 20.00 -8.62
CA ASN A 92 9.58 20.19 -7.94
C ASN A 92 9.50 21.22 -6.80
N ASP A 93 8.61 22.21 -6.90
CA ASP A 93 8.42 23.21 -5.85
C ASP A 93 7.72 22.61 -4.63
N MET A 94 6.76 21.70 -4.82
CA MET A 94 6.04 21.04 -3.73
C MET A 94 6.97 20.18 -2.87
N VAL A 95 7.92 19.49 -3.47
CA VAL A 95 8.82 18.57 -2.77
C VAL A 95 10.08 19.23 -2.20
N ARG A 96 10.32 20.51 -2.52
CA ARG A 96 11.56 21.23 -2.13
C ARG A 96 11.78 21.26 -0.62
N GLN A 97 10.71 21.35 0.17
CA GLN A 97 10.74 21.39 1.63
C GLN A 97 10.13 20.12 2.27
N ALA A 98 9.88 19.09 1.46
CA ALA A 98 9.39 17.82 1.96
C ALA A 98 10.46 17.09 2.79
N PRO A 99 10.07 16.17 3.66
CA PRO A 99 11.00 15.33 4.41
C PRO A 99 11.97 14.59 3.51
N ALA A 100 13.21 14.43 3.98
CA ALA A 100 14.17 13.54 3.33
C ALA A 100 13.66 12.09 3.34
N LEU A 101 14.07 11.30 2.35
CA LEU A 101 13.65 9.91 2.17
C LEU A 101 13.77 9.06 3.44
N VAL A 102 14.90 9.18 4.17
CA VAL A 102 15.12 8.41 5.41
C VAL A 102 14.08 8.72 6.48
N MET A 103 13.60 9.96 6.56
CA MET A 103 12.56 10.37 7.52
C MET A 103 11.21 9.77 7.14
N ALA A 104 10.80 9.93 5.88
CA ALA A 104 9.54 9.38 5.39
C ALA A 104 9.48 7.85 5.54
N LEU A 105 10.57 7.14 5.22
CA LEU A 105 10.63 5.69 5.37
C LEU A 105 10.69 5.24 6.85
N SER A 106 11.33 6.01 7.73
CA SER A 106 11.30 5.74 9.17
C SER A 106 9.89 5.89 9.74
N ASP A 107 9.15 6.91 9.31
CA ASP A 107 7.77 7.13 9.71
C ASP A 107 6.85 6.03 9.15
N LEU A 108 7.05 5.61 7.90
CA LEU A 108 6.35 4.47 7.30
C LEU A 108 6.59 3.18 8.11
N CYS A 109 7.85 2.88 8.43
CA CYS A 109 8.19 1.70 9.23
C CYS A 109 7.57 1.75 10.64
N ARG A 110 7.49 2.93 11.25
CA ARG A 110 6.82 3.09 12.55
C ARG A 110 5.32 2.89 12.43
N PHE A 111 4.71 3.48 11.40
CA PHE A 111 3.28 3.41 11.13
C PHE A 111 2.81 1.97 10.84
N THR A 112 3.56 1.22 10.02
CA THR A 112 3.18 -0.15 9.61
C THR A 112 3.30 -1.19 10.75
N GLY A 113 4.05 -0.90 11.81
CA GLY A 113 4.29 -1.87 12.89
C GLY A 113 5.22 -3.02 12.46
N SER A 114 5.22 -4.11 13.22
CA SER A 114 6.17 -5.24 13.04
C SER A 114 5.72 -6.26 11.98
N THR A 115 4.42 -6.52 11.88
CA THR A 115 3.83 -7.55 11.01
C THR A 115 2.68 -6.98 10.16
N PRO A 116 2.96 -6.05 9.24
CA PRO A 116 1.91 -5.41 8.47
C PRO A 116 1.33 -6.35 7.40
N LEU A 117 0.01 -6.33 7.21
CA LEU A 117 -0.65 -6.92 6.05
C LEU A 117 -0.62 -5.91 4.90
N ILE A 118 0.45 -5.91 4.13
CA ILE A 118 0.66 -4.95 3.04
C ILE A 118 -0.25 -5.26 1.86
N VAL A 119 -0.90 -4.24 1.33
CA VAL A 119 -1.78 -4.31 0.16
C VAL A 119 -1.42 -3.20 -0.83
N GLY A 120 -1.53 -3.47 -2.11
CA GLY A 120 -1.44 -2.45 -3.18
C GLY A 120 -2.00 -2.95 -4.49
N HIS A 121 -2.20 -2.05 -5.45
CA HIS A 121 -2.58 -2.43 -6.81
C HIS A 121 -1.32 -2.56 -7.67
N ASN A 122 -0.93 -3.81 -8.03
CA ASN A 122 0.40 -4.11 -8.57
C ASN A 122 1.52 -3.88 -7.54
N VAL A 123 1.27 -4.27 -6.31
CA VAL A 123 2.09 -4.03 -5.11
C VAL A 123 3.57 -4.41 -5.25
N ALA A 124 3.92 -5.26 -6.21
CA ALA A 124 5.31 -5.62 -6.48
C ALA A 124 6.18 -4.41 -6.87
N PHE A 125 5.59 -3.40 -7.51
CA PHE A 125 6.26 -2.14 -7.84
C PHE A 125 6.62 -1.38 -6.56
N ASP A 126 5.66 -1.16 -5.68
CA ASP A 126 5.85 -0.40 -4.44
C ASP A 126 6.85 -1.11 -3.50
N ILE A 127 6.69 -2.41 -3.32
CA ILE A 127 7.61 -3.21 -2.50
C ILE A 127 9.03 -3.18 -3.09
N GLY A 128 9.16 -3.27 -4.40
CA GLY A 128 10.46 -3.15 -5.07
C GLY A 128 11.16 -1.83 -4.77
N PHE A 129 10.42 -0.71 -4.83
CA PHE A 129 10.94 0.61 -4.46
C PHE A 129 11.27 0.68 -2.96
N LEU A 130 10.35 0.27 -2.09
CA LEU A 130 10.59 0.32 -0.65
C LEU A 130 11.82 -0.49 -0.23
N ARG A 131 11.99 -1.70 -0.73
CA ARG A 131 13.14 -2.55 -0.40
C ARG A 131 14.47 -1.93 -0.85
N GLU A 132 14.53 -1.41 -2.09
CA GLU A 132 15.72 -0.75 -2.62
C GLU A 132 16.04 0.51 -1.81
N LYS A 133 15.04 1.34 -1.54
CA LYS A 133 15.22 2.61 -0.83
C LYS A 133 15.51 2.42 0.66
N LEU A 134 14.88 1.46 1.35
CA LEU A 134 15.24 1.10 2.73
C LEU A 134 16.71 0.66 2.82
N THR A 135 17.17 -0.14 1.86
CA THR A 135 18.57 -0.55 1.80
C THR A 135 19.50 0.66 1.60
N SER A 136 19.16 1.54 0.66
CA SER A 136 20.00 2.70 0.31
C SER A 136 20.17 3.72 1.44
N VAL A 137 19.19 3.81 2.36
CA VAL A 137 19.24 4.74 3.51
C VAL A 137 19.60 4.06 4.83
N GLY A 138 20.06 2.80 4.80
CA GLY A 138 20.53 2.09 5.99
C GLY A 138 19.43 1.57 6.92
N LEU A 139 18.21 1.37 6.40
CA LEU A 139 17.06 0.86 7.14
C LEU A 139 16.75 -0.61 6.80
N SER A 140 17.78 -1.41 6.45
CA SER A 140 17.63 -2.81 6.00
C SER A 140 17.00 -3.73 7.06
N GLN A 141 17.03 -3.38 8.34
CA GLN A 141 16.36 -4.15 9.42
C GLN A 141 14.83 -4.22 9.27
N PHE A 142 14.25 -3.36 8.43
CA PHE A 142 12.80 -3.34 8.18
C PHE A 142 12.37 -4.06 6.90
N LEU A 143 13.30 -4.68 6.15
CA LEU A 143 13.00 -5.34 4.87
C LEU A 143 11.99 -6.49 4.98
N SER A 144 11.96 -7.19 6.11
CA SER A 144 11.01 -8.27 6.35
C SER A 144 9.53 -7.81 6.38
N ARG A 145 9.29 -6.53 6.67
CA ARG A 145 7.93 -5.96 6.66
C ARG A 145 7.34 -5.78 5.25
N PHE A 146 8.22 -5.72 4.26
CA PHE A 146 7.87 -5.51 2.84
C PHE A 146 8.31 -6.73 2.03
N ASP A 147 7.68 -7.87 2.30
CA ASP A 147 7.91 -9.13 1.59
C ASP A 147 6.82 -9.33 0.53
N HIS A 148 7.25 -9.56 -0.72
CA HIS A 148 6.36 -9.87 -1.82
C HIS A 148 5.49 -11.10 -1.57
N ALA A 149 6.03 -12.11 -0.89
CA ALA A 149 5.32 -13.36 -0.61
C ALA A 149 4.17 -13.20 0.40
N GLN A 150 4.19 -12.12 1.19
CA GLN A 150 3.19 -11.83 2.23
C GLN A 150 2.29 -10.64 1.88
N ALA A 151 2.50 -10.03 0.72
CA ALA A 151 1.72 -8.87 0.30
C ALA A 151 0.52 -9.27 -0.56
N PHE A 152 -0.56 -8.52 -0.41
CA PHE A 152 -1.78 -8.70 -1.20
C PHE A 152 -1.77 -7.77 -2.41
N CYS A 153 -1.93 -8.36 -3.60
CA CYS A 153 -2.06 -7.62 -4.84
C CYS A 153 -3.52 -7.58 -5.28
N THR A 154 -4.16 -6.41 -5.19
CA THR A 154 -5.56 -6.27 -5.57
C THR A 154 -5.81 -6.58 -7.05
N ARG A 155 -4.80 -6.36 -7.92
CA ARG A 155 -4.86 -6.79 -9.32
C ARG A 155 -4.94 -8.32 -9.45
N ALA A 156 -4.11 -9.05 -8.71
CA ALA A 156 -4.09 -10.52 -8.73
C ALA A 156 -5.39 -11.10 -8.16
N LEU A 157 -5.87 -10.55 -7.04
CA LEU A 157 -7.13 -10.97 -6.44
C LEU A 157 -8.34 -10.66 -7.35
N ALA A 158 -8.36 -9.50 -8.00
CA ALA A 158 -9.44 -9.12 -8.93
C ALA A 158 -9.49 -10.03 -10.16
N LEU A 159 -8.34 -10.53 -10.63
CA LEU A 159 -8.30 -11.50 -11.73
C LEU A 159 -9.11 -12.76 -11.42
N LYS A 160 -9.17 -13.15 -10.14
CA LYS A 160 -9.96 -14.30 -9.68
C LYS A 160 -11.41 -13.95 -9.38
N ALA A 161 -11.60 -12.84 -8.71
CA ALA A 161 -12.94 -12.42 -8.30
C ALA A 161 -13.82 -12.06 -9.51
N PHE A 162 -13.21 -11.45 -10.53
CA PHE A 162 -13.92 -10.87 -11.68
C PHE A 162 -13.30 -11.34 -13.01
N PRO A 163 -13.33 -12.65 -13.32
CA PRO A 163 -12.75 -13.15 -14.56
C PRO A 163 -13.46 -12.55 -15.78
N GLY A 164 -12.68 -12.28 -16.84
CA GLY A 164 -13.20 -11.77 -18.10
C GLY A 164 -13.28 -10.25 -18.23
N LEU A 165 -12.72 -9.49 -17.30
CA LEU A 165 -12.54 -8.05 -17.50
C LEU A 165 -11.58 -7.81 -18.66
N ARG A 166 -11.81 -6.73 -19.43
CA ARG A 166 -10.96 -6.33 -20.55
C ARG A 166 -9.52 -6.00 -20.17
N SER A 167 -9.32 -5.57 -18.91
CA SER A 167 -8.03 -5.25 -18.29
C SER A 167 -8.18 -5.34 -16.78
N TYR A 168 -7.05 -5.53 -16.08
CA TYR A 168 -6.96 -5.50 -14.61
C TYR A 168 -6.13 -4.32 -14.12
N GLU A 169 -6.10 -3.23 -14.88
CA GLU A 169 -5.63 -1.93 -14.41
C GLU A 169 -6.57 -1.37 -13.36
N GLY A 170 -6.01 -0.59 -12.41
CA GLY A 170 -6.75 -0.09 -11.25
C GLY A 170 -8.07 0.59 -11.61
N VAL A 171 -8.05 1.48 -12.61
CA VAL A 171 -9.26 2.21 -13.05
C VAL A 171 -10.34 1.29 -13.61
N VAL A 172 -9.97 0.22 -14.32
CA VAL A 172 -10.94 -0.73 -14.89
C VAL A 172 -11.58 -1.57 -13.80
N VAL A 173 -10.76 -2.08 -12.87
CA VAL A 173 -11.25 -2.87 -11.73
C VAL A 173 -12.09 -1.99 -10.79
N ALA A 174 -11.64 -0.77 -10.48
CA ALA A 174 -12.38 0.18 -9.66
C ALA A 174 -13.77 0.48 -10.25
N THR A 175 -13.82 0.75 -11.55
CA THR A 175 -15.09 0.98 -12.26
C THR A 175 -16.02 -0.23 -12.14
N HIS A 176 -15.51 -1.45 -12.33
CA HIS A 176 -16.28 -2.69 -12.17
C HIS A 176 -16.82 -2.85 -10.74
N CYS A 177 -16.01 -2.50 -9.73
CA CYS A 177 -16.37 -2.58 -8.32
C CYS A 177 -17.27 -1.41 -7.84
N GLY A 178 -17.56 -0.41 -8.69
CA GLY A 178 -18.25 0.81 -8.28
C GLY A 178 -17.42 1.70 -7.34
N VAL A 179 -16.11 1.59 -7.39
CA VAL A 179 -15.15 2.40 -6.62
C VAL A 179 -14.73 3.61 -7.44
N TYR A 180 -14.92 4.81 -6.87
CA TYR A 180 -14.55 6.06 -7.51
C TYR A 180 -13.17 6.53 -7.05
N ASN A 181 -12.32 6.94 -8.00
CA ASN A 181 -11.04 7.58 -7.73
C ASN A 181 -11.06 9.04 -8.23
N PRO A 182 -11.17 10.04 -7.34
CA PRO A 182 -11.28 11.44 -7.74
C PRO A 182 -9.98 12.04 -8.30
N ASN A 183 -8.83 11.54 -7.87
CA ASN A 183 -7.52 12.07 -8.22
C ASN A 183 -6.53 10.94 -8.55
N PRO A 184 -6.63 10.32 -9.73
CA PRO A 184 -5.66 9.31 -10.16
C PRO A 184 -4.22 9.85 -10.14
N HIS A 185 -3.26 8.99 -9.84
CA HIS A 185 -1.84 9.34 -9.70
C HIS A 185 -1.56 10.35 -8.57
N ARG A 186 -2.34 10.24 -7.50
CA ARG A 186 -2.04 10.79 -6.18
C ARG A 186 -2.14 9.64 -5.19
N ALA A 187 -1.05 9.34 -4.52
CA ALA A 187 -0.91 8.13 -3.71
C ALA A 187 -2.07 7.94 -2.71
N GLU A 188 -2.57 8.99 -2.06
CA GLU A 188 -3.71 8.86 -1.14
C GLU A 188 -5.00 8.43 -1.86
N SER A 189 -5.25 8.95 -3.05
CA SER A 189 -6.43 8.61 -3.83
C SER A 189 -6.36 7.17 -4.36
N ASP A 190 -5.17 6.75 -4.80
CA ASP A 190 -4.92 5.41 -5.32
C ASP A 190 -4.93 4.35 -4.20
N VAL A 191 -4.46 4.68 -3.00
CA VAL A 191 -4.63 3.85 -1.79
C VAL A 191 -6.10 3.60 -1.48
N ARG A 192 -6.95 4.65 -1.47
CA ARG A 192 -8.39 4.51 -1.20
C ARG A 192 -9.09 3.68 -2.27
N MET A 193 -8.72 3.88 -3.54
CA MET A 193 -9.20 3.06 -4.65
C MET A 193 -8.80 1.60 -4.45
N SER A 194 -7.55 1.33 -4.13
CA SER A 194 -7.02 -0.02 -3.91
C SER A 194 -7.70 -0.71 -2.72
N ALA A 195 -7.96 0.02 -1.64
CA ALA A 195 -8.74 -0.47 -0.49
C ALA A 195 -10.16 -0.85 -0.90
N GLY A 196 -10.87 0.01 -1.63
CA GLY A 196 -12.20 -0.28 -2.14
C GLY A 196 -12.22 -1.53 -3.02
N ILE A 197 -11.24 -1.68 -3.92
CA ILE A 197 -11.08 -2.88 -4.75
C ILE A 197 -10.86 -4.11 -3.87
N LEU A 198 -9.96 -4.04 -2.85
CA LEU A 198 -9.69 -5.15 -1.95
C LEU A 198 -10.97 -5.67 -1.31
N PHE A 199 -11.73 -4.81 -0.63
CA PHE A 199 -12.93 -5.24 0.12
C PHE A 199 -14.03 -5.76 -0.80
N LYS A 200 -14.24 -5.15 -1.97
CA LYS A 200 -15.18 -5.66 -2.99
C LYS A 200 -14.73 -7.00 -3.57
N THR A 201 -13.43 -7.21 -3.71
CA THR A 201 -12.86 -8.47 -4.16
C THR A 201 -13.04 -9.56 -3.11
N ILE A 202 -12.76 -9.27 -1.83
CA ILE A 202 -12.99 -10.20 -0.72
C ILE A 202 -14.46 -10.61 -0.64
N GLU A 203 -15.40 -9.64 -0.71
CA GLU A 203 -16.84 -9.89 -0.71
C GLU A 203 -17.25 -10.85 -1.84
N ALA A 204 -16.79 -10.58 -3.07
CA ALA A 204 -17.09 -11.41 -4.23
C ALA A 204 -16.48 -12.82 -4.14
N LEU A 205 -15.29 -12.95 -3.56
CA LEU A 205 -14.63 -14.23 -3.35
C LEU A 205 -15.35 -15.05 -2.26
N GLN A 206 -15.69 -14.45 -1.13
CA GLN A 206 -16.40 -15.12 -0.03
C GLN A 206 -17.80 -15.60 -0.46
N ALA A 207 -18.47 -14.90 -1.37
CA ALA A 207 -19.74 -15.35 -1.93
C ALA A 207 -19.64 -16.66 -2.73
N ARG A 208 -18.46 -16.96 -3.30
CA ARG A 208 -18.19 -18.20 -4.06
C ARG A 208 -17.51 -19.27 -3.24
N GLU A 209 -16.67 -18.85 -2.30
CA GLU A 209 -15.80 -19.69 -1.47
C GLU A 209 -16.12 -19.41 0.01
N PRO A 210 -17.15 -20.01 0.59
CA PRO A 210 -17.54 -19.77 1.99
C PRO A 210 -16.46 -20.14 3.01
N GLY A 211 -15.44 -20.92 2.60
CA GLY A 211 -14.28 -21.27 3.40
C GLY A 211 -13.22 -20.16 3.48
N LEU A 212 -13.28 -19.11 2.67
CA LEU A 212 -12.33 -18.00 2.68
C LEU A 212 -12.64 -17.04 3.83
N ARG A 213 -12.01 -17.26 4.99
CA ARG A 213 -12.31 -16.59 6.26
C ARG A 213 -11.14 -15.90 6.90
N THR A 214 -9.91 -16.38 6.66
CA THR A 214 -8.70 -15.88 7.29
C THR A 214 -7.77 -15.19 6.29
N VAL A 215 -6.80 -14.46 6.83
CA VAL A 215 -5.70 -13.88 6.05
C VAL A 215 -4.91 -14.95 5.31
N GLY A 216 -4.67 -16.10 5.95
CA GLY A 216 -4.00 -17.25 5.35
C GLY A 216 -4.78 -17.86 4.18
N ASP A 217 -6.12 -17.96 4.30
CA ASP A 217 -6.96 -18.39 3.19
C ASP A 217 -6.80 -17.46 1.99
N LEU A 218 -6.83 -16.13 2.23
CA LEU A 218 -6.70 -15.13 1.18
C LEU A 218 -5.32 -15.15 0.50
N LEU A 219 -4.24 -15.34 1.28
CA LEU A 219 -2.88 -15.50 0.75
C LEU A 219 -2.75 -16.77 -0.10
N THR A 220 -3.25 -17.89 0.42
CA THR A 220 -3.27 -19.16 -0.29
C THR A 220 -4.04 -19.03 -1.60
N TYR A 221 -5.19 -18.38 -1.55
CA TYR A 221 -6.02 -18.13 -2.71
C TYR A 221 -5.33 -17.22 -3.73
N GLN A 222 -4.59 -16.20 -3.31
CA GLN A 222 -3.77 -15.37 -4.19
C GLN A 222 -2.60 -16.17 -4.80
N GLY A 223 -1.85 -16.93 -3.98
CA GLY A 223 -0.65 -17.67 -4.41
C GLY A 223 -0.93 -18.82 -5.37
N MET A 224 -2.15 -19.38 -5.38
CA MET A 224 -2.59 -20.35 -6.39
C MET A 224 -2.68 -19.76 -7.81
N LEU A 225 -2.28 -18.49 -7.99
CA LEU A 225 -2.48 -17.73 -9.22
C LEU A 225 -1.26 -17.24 -9.91
N GLU A 226 -0.10 -17.26 -9.31
CA GLU A 226 1.08 -16.85 -10.04
C GLU A 226 1.35 -17.91 -11.12
N PRO A 227 1.13 -17.62 -12.42
CA PRO A 227 1.79 -18.37 -13.45
C PRO A 227 3.27 -18.12 -13.18
N ARG A 228 3.99 -19.15 -12.81
CA ARG A 228 5.45 -19.15 -12.85
C ARG A 228 5.83 -18.66 -14.24
N ALA A 229 6.39 -17.43 -14.29
CA ALA A 229 6.94 -16.87 -15.49
C ALA A 229 8.12 -17.74 -15.98
#